data_30c7677b81b57383366746abd776cd99
#
_entry.id   30c7677b81b57383366746abd776cd99
#
_cell.length_a   1.000
_cell.length_b   1.000
_cell.length_c   1.000
_cell.angle_alpha   90.00
_cell.angle_beta   90.00
_cell.angle_gamma   90.00
#
_symmetry.space_group_name_H-M   'P 1'
#
loop_
_entity.id
_entity.type
_entity.pdbx_description
1 polymer ?
#
loop_
_entity_poly.entity_id
_entity_poly.type
_entity_poly.pdbx_seq_one_letter_code
_entity_poly.pdbx_strand_id
1 'polypeptide(L)'
;MSRQKNKSKNRLSKAQLDTNKKISSLKTMYFNRFLMVRYILAVMVFANFFLAYLCWPAFTSIAAGIMLVLSIGPMWEMGKMYGHTEPAVRWTRRYYVLQLVINCGFCFLVWAAPMASVFPFFADVLAAKIIASVILAFGAVLCILCLR
;
A
#
# COMPACT_ATOMS: atom_id res chain seq x y z
N MET A 1 -20.72 -33.39 -45.50
CA MET A 1 -19.38 -33.13 -44.93
C MET A 1 -19.13 -31.67 -44.50
N SER A 2 -19.77 -30.66 -45.07
CA SER A 2 -19.62 -29.20 -44.79
C SER A 2 -20.13 -28.76 -43.39
N ARG A 3 -21.21 -29.34 -42.88
CA ARG A 3 -21.87 -28.94 -41.61
C ARG A 3 -21.06 -29.27 -40.35
N GLN A 4 -20.25 -30.33 -40.35
CA GLN A 4 -19.36 -30.71 -39.26
C GLN A 4 -18.15 -29.79 -39.15
N LYS A 5 -17.59 -29.36 -40.27
CA LYS A 5 -16.42 -28.45 -40.34
C LYS A 5 -16.76 -27.05 -39.79
N ASN A 6 -18.00 -26.60 -40.00
CA ASN A 6 -18.47 -25.31 -39.47
C ASN A 6 -18.72 -25.35 -37.93
N LYS A 7 -19.17 -26.49 -37.41
CA LYS A 7 -19.42 -26.72 -35.98
C LYS A 7 -18.12 -26.81 -35.18
N SER A 8 -17.06 -27.38 -35.73
CA SER A 8 -15.72 -27.43 -35.11
C SER A 8 -15.05 -26.05 -35.09
N LYS A 9 -15.17 -25.28 -36.18
CA LYS A 9 -14.62 -23.93 -36.29
C LYS A 9 -15.28 -22.97 -35.28
N ASN A 10 -16.60 -23.09 -35.08
CA ASN A 10 -17.33 -22.32 -34.07
C ASN A 10 -16.97 -22.72 -32.62
N ARG A 11 -16.64 -23.97 -32.33
CA ARG A 11 -16.19 -24.43 -31.00
C ARG A 11 -14.79 -23.91 -30.68
N LEU A 12 -13.87 -23.96 -31.67
CA LEU A 12 -12.51 -23.40 -31.52
C LEU A 12 -12.55 -21.88 -31.32
N SER A 13 -13.40 -21.16 -32.03
CA SER A 13 -13.60 -19.73 -31.88
C SER A 13 -14.15 -19.37 -30.47
N LYS A 14 -15.12 -20.14 -29.95
CA LYS A 14 -15.65 -19.97 -28.61
C LYS A 14 -14.58 -20.23 -27.53
N ALA A 15 -13.81 -21.31 -27.65
CA ALA A 15 -12.74 -21.63 -26.71
C ALA A 15 -11.65 -20.53 -26.68
N GLN A 16 -11.31 -19.99 -27.85
CA GLN A 16 -10.38 -18.85 -27.94
C GLN A 16 -10.94 -17.56 -27.31
N LEU A 17 -12.23 -17.28 -27.49
CA LEU A 17 -12.90 -16.15 -26.87
C LEU A 17 -12.94 -16.27 -25.35
N ASP A 18 -13.21 -17.46 -24.81
CA ASP A 18 -13.23 -17.72 -23.36
C ASP A 18 -11.82 -17.63 -22.76
N THR A 19 -10.80 -18.12 -23.48
CA THR A 19 -9.40 -17.97 -23.06
C THR A 19 -8.97 -16.50 -23.08
N ASN A 20 -9.32 -15.75 -24.11
CA ASN A 20 -9.01 -14.32 -24.19
C ASN A 20 -9.73 -13.51 -23.11
N LYS A 21 -11.00 -13.85 -22.77
CA LYS A 21 -11.73 -13.24 -21.66
C LYS A 21 -11.04 -13.50 -20.32
N LYS A 22 -10.61 -14.74 -20.06
CA LYS A 22 -9.87 -15.09 -18.84
C LYS A 22 -8.55 -14.32 -18.73
N ILE A 23 -7.78 -14.25 -19.83
CA ILE A 23 -6.51 -13.50 -19.86
C ILE A 23 -6.76 -12.00 -19.64
N SER A 24 -7.79 -11.43 -20.26
CA SER A 24 -8.16 -10.03 -20.07
C SER A 24 -8.61 -9.75 -18.63
N SER A 25 -9.44 -10.64 -18.06
CA SER A 25 -9.86 -10.53 -16.65
C SER A 25 -8.67 -10.58 -15.67
N LEU A 26 -7.73 -11.51 -15.90
CA LEU A 26 -6.51 -11.58 -15.09
C LEU A 26 -5.66 -10.32 -15.22
N LYS A 27 -5.46 -9.79 -16.42
CA LYS A 27 -4.74 -8.53 -16.63
C LYS A 27 -5.39 -7.37 -15.89
N THR A 28 -6.72 -7.29 -15.94
CA THR A 28 -7.49 -6.25 -15.22
C THR A 28 -7.35 -6.39 -13.71
N MET A 29 -7.36 -7.61 -13.16
CA MET A 29 -7.13 -7.85 -11.74
C MET A 29 -5.73 -7.42 -11.29
N TYR A 30 -4.69 -7.78 -12.07
CA TYR A 30 -3.32 -7.35 -11.79
C TYR A 30 -3.17 -5.82 -11.86
N PHE A 31 -3.78 -5.20 -12.85
CA PHE A 31 -3.77 -3.75 -13.02
C PHE A 31 -4.46 -3.03 -11.85
N ASN A 32 -5.63 -3.50 -11.43
CA ASN A 32 -6.35 -2.93 -10.29
C ASN A 32 -5.57 -3.09 -8.98
N ARG A 33 -4.94 -4.24 -8.75
CA ARG A 33 -4.06 -4.45 -7.60
C ARG A 33 -2.87 -3.49 -7.60
N PHE A 34 -2.23 -3.31 -8.75
CA PHE A 34 -1.13 -2.36 -8.90
C PHE A 34 -1.55 -0.92 -8.62
N LEU A 35 -2.71 -0.50 -9.13
CA LEU A 35 -3.29 0.82 -8.84
C LEU A 35 -3.54 1.00 -7.33
N MET A 36 -4.13 0.00 -6.67
CA MET A 36 -4.40 0.03 -5.23
C MET A 36 -3.11 0.24 -4.44
N VAL A 37 -2.06 -0.54 -4.70
CA VAL A 37 -0.76 -0.41 -4.02
C VAL A 37 -0.17 0.98 -4.23
N ARG A 38 -0.27 1.55 -5.42
CA ARG A 38 0.21 2.90 -5.74
C ARG A 38 -0.54 3.98 -4.96
N TYR A 39 -1.87 3.91 -4.90
CA TYR A 39 -2.67 4.89 -4.16
C TYR A 39 -2.40 4.81 -2.66
N ILE A 40 -2.29 3.60 -2.11
CA ILE A 40 -1.94 3.42 -0.70
C ILE A 40 -0.53 3.97 -0.42
N LEU A 41 0.44 3.75 -1.33
CA LEU A 41 1.77 4.35 -1.21
C LEU A 41 1.70 5.88 -1.14
N ALA A 42 0.94 6.52 -2.02
CA ALA A 42 0.76 7.96 -2.02
C ALA A 42 0.14 8.45 -0.69
N VAL A 43 -0.89 7.78 -0.19
CA VAL A 43 -1.52 8.10 1.11
C VAL A 43 -0.51 7.98 2.25
N MET A 44 0.32 6.91 2.26
CA MET A 44 1.35 6.73 3.29
C MET A 44 2.44 7.80 3.23
N VAL A 45 2.87 8.21 2.03
CA VAL A 45 3.84 9.30 1.86
C VAL A 45 3.28 10.61 2.41
N PHE A 46 2.03 10.95 2.07
CA PHE A 46 1.37 12.14 2.60
C PHE A 46 1.21 12.07 4.13
N ALA A 47 0.78 10.94 4.67
CA ALA A 47 0.65 10.75 6.11
C ALA A 47 1.99 10.95 6.84
N ASN A 48 3.08 10.35 6.33
CA ASN A 48 4.41 10.54 6.90
C ASN A 48 4.90 12.00 6.77
N PHE A 49 4.57 12.69 5.66
CA PHE A 49 4.89 14.10 5.48
C PHE A 49 4.18 14.97 6.53
N PHE A 50 2.88 14.79 6.73
CA PHE A 50 2.14 15.52 7.75
C PHE A 50 2.63 15.18 9.17
N LEU A 51 2.94 13.92 9.47
CA LEU A 51 3.52 13.52 10.72
C LEU A 51 4.87 14.18 10.97
N ALA A 52 5.75 14.22 9.97
CA ALA A 52 7.05 14.87 10.10
C ALA A 52 6.91 16.36 10.37
N TYR A 53 5.94 17.02 9.73
CA TYR A 53 5.69 18.45 9.90
C TYR A 53 5.02 18.79 11.24
N LEU A 54 3.94 18.08 11.59
CA LEU A 54 3.14 18.38 12.80
C LEU A 54 3.84 17.96 14.10
N CYS A 55 4.65 16.91 14.05
CA CYS A 55 5.35 16.40 15.23
C CYS A 55 6.73 17.05 15.46
N TRP A 56 7.08 18.10 14.73
CA TRP A 56 8.36 18.81 14.96
C TRP A 56 8.36 19.54 16.31
N PRO A 57 9.40 19.36 17.19
CA PRO A 57 10.65 18.60 17.09
C PRO A 57 10.64 17.20 17.75
N ALA A 58 9.48 16.55 17.92
CA ALA A 58 9.38 15.27 18.60
C ALA A 58 10.11 14.12 17.86
N PHE A 59 10.44 13.06 18.57
CA PHE A 59 11.06 11.84 18.02
C PHE A 59 10.27 11.25 16.85
N THR A 60 8.94 11.34 16.89
CA THR A 60 8.03 10.89 15.82
C THR A 60 8.32 11.58 14.48
N SER A 61 8.71 12.87 14.49
CA SER A 61 9.10 13.61 13.30
C SER A 61 10.33 13.00 12.62
N ILE A 62 11.32 12.56 13.39
CA ILE A 62 12.54 11.93 12.86
C ILE A 62 12.17 10.59 12.20
N ALA A 63 11.36 9.78 12.87
CA ALA A 63 10.91 8.49 12.32
C ALA A 63 10.11 8.69 11.02
N ALA A 64 9.17 9.65 10.99
CA ALA A 64 8.40 9.98 9.80
C ALA A 64 9.30 10.53 8.65
N GLY A 65 10.31 11.34 8.97
CA GLY A 65 11.31 11.83 8.01
C GLY A 65 12.13 10.70 7.37
N ILE A 66 12.59 9.73 8.16
CA ILE A 66 13.27 8.54 7.66
C ILE A 66 12.36 7.76 6.72
N MET A 67 11.07 7.58 7.06
CA MET A 67 10.11 6.89 6.21
C MET A 67 9.83 7.63 4.90
N LEU A 68 9.87 8.96 4.91
CA LEU A 68 9.77 9.77 3.69
C LEU A 68 10.96 9.50 2.75
N VAL A 69 12.17 9.49 3.27
CA VAL A 69 13.37 9.18 2.46
C VAL A 69 13.29 7.76 1.89
N LEU A 70 12.89 6.78 2.72
CA LEU A 70 12.75 5.39 2.28
C LEU A 70 11.62 5.19 1.26
N SER A 71 10.61 6.07 1.22
CA SER A 71 9.53 6.00 0.23
C SER A 71 9.97 6.30 -1.20
N ILE A 72 11.14 6.93 -1.38
CA ILE A 72 11.73 7.20 -2.71
C ILE A 72 11.98 5.89 -3.47
N GLY A 73 12.42 4.83 -2.78
CA GLY A 73 12.66 3.51 -3.37
C GLY A 73 11.41 2.89 -4.02
N PRO A 74 10.32 2.72 -3.28
CA PRO A 74 9.03 2.27 -3.84
C PRO A 74 8.50 3.18 -4.95
N MET A 75 8.62 4.50 -4.81
CA MET A 75 8.17 5.43 -5.85
C MET A 75 8.95 5.25 -7.16
N TRP A 76 10.27 5.07 -7.07
CA TRP A 76 11.12 4.77 -8.22
C TRP A 76 10.79 3.43 -8.87
N GLU A 77 10.57 2.39 -8.05
CA GLU A 77 10.19 1.05 -8.51
C GLU A 77 8.85 1.09 -9.25
N MET A 78 7.85 1.81 -8.69
CA MET A 78 6.56 2.03 -9.33
C MET A 78 6.67 2.82 -10.64
N GLY A 79 7.57 3.80 -10.73
CA GLY A 79 7.85 4.56 -11.95
C GLY A 79 8.41 3.68 -13.08
N LYS A 80 9.33 2.77 -12.77
CA LYS A 80 9.92 1.84 -13.74
C LYS A 80 8.91 0.82 -14.29
N MET A 81 7.92 0.42 -13.53
CA MET A 81 6.91 -0.55 -13.95
C MET A 81 6.01 -0.04 -15.09
N TYR A 82 5.99 1.27 -15.38
CA TYR A 82 5.30 1.79 -16.57
C TYR A 82 5.90 1.33 -17.90
N GLY A 83 7.18 0.88 -17.91
CA GLY A 83 7.89 0.48 -19.12
C GLY A 83 8.23 -1.01 -19.22
N HIS A 84 8.11 -1.78 -18.14
CA HIS A 84 8.53 -3.18 -18.10
C HIS A 84 7.50 -4.08 -17.43
N THR A 85 7.33 -5.28 -18.02
CA THR A 85 6.34 -6.30 -17.61
C THR A 85 6.77 -7.15 -16.41
N GLU A 86 7.97 -6.93 -15.86
CA GLU A 86 8.50 -7.73 -14.75
C GLU A 86 8.18 -7.07 -13.40
N PRO A 87 7.39 -7.73 -12.51
CA PRO A 87 7.03 -7.17 -11.21
C PRO A 87 8.15 -7.36 -10.19
N ALA A 88 9.21 -6.57 -10.27
CA ALA A 88 10.24 -6.55 -9.22
C ALA A 88 9.81 -5.62 -8.07
N VAL A 89 8.86 -6.04 -7.24
CA VAL A 89 8.26 -5.25 -6.14
C VAL A 89 9.00 -5.46 -4.81
N ARG A 90 10.33 -5.60 -4.84
CA ARG A 90 11.14 -5.94 -3.66
C ARG A 90 11.25 -4.79 -2.68
N TRP A 91 11.49 -3.57 -3.16
CA TRP A 91 11.61 -2.36 -2.34
C TRP A 91 10.28 -1.95 -1.77
N THR A 92 9.23 -2.01 -2.55
CA THR A 92 7.85 -1.73 -2.13
C THR A 92 7.43 -2.65 -0.98
N ARG A 93 7.72 -3.96 -1.08
CA ARG A 93 7.42 -4.91 -0.01
C ARG A 93 8.18 -4.61 1.28
N ARG A 94 9.49 -4.30 1.19
CA ARG A 94 10.31 -3.95 2.36
C ARG A 94 9.80 -2.68 3.04
N TYR A 95 9.43 -1.69 2.25
CA TYR A 95 8.87 -0.44 2.76
C TYR A 95 7.57 -0.68 3.55
N TYR A 96 6.62 -1.47 3.03
CA TYR A 96 5.38 -1.76 3.74
C TYR A 96 5.58 -2.58 5.01
N VAL A 97 6.53 -3.51 5.03
CA VAL A 97 6.88 -4.26 6.24
C VAL A 97 7.45 -3.30 7.30
N LEU A 98 8.36 -2.41 6.92
CA LEU A 98 8.94 -1.44 7.84
C LEU A 98 7.88 -0.45 8.36
N GLN A 99 7.01 0.06 7.48
CA GLN A 99 5.89 0.93 7.86
C GLN A 99 4.93 0.23 8.83
N LEU A 100 4.65 -1.06 8.62
CA LEU A 100 3.82 -1.85 9.52
C LEU A 100 4.46 -1.94 10.91
N VAL A 101 5.75 -2.25 10.99
CA VAL A 101 6.50 -2.34 12.27
C VAL A 101 6.47 -0.99 13.00
N ILE A 102 6.68 0.11 12.28
CA ILE A 102 6.66 1.46 12.85
C ILE A 102 5.25 1.81 13.36
N ASN A 103 4.19 1.54 12.59
CA ASN A 103 2.82 1.79 13.01
C ASN A 103 2.47 1.00 14.28
N CYS A 104 2.85 -0.28 14.36
CA CYS A 104 2.65 -1.10 15.56
C CYS A 104 3.46 -0.56 16.75
N GLY A 105 4.71 -0.15 16.53
CA GLY A 105 5.56 0.45 17.54
C GLY A 105 4.97 1.76 18.11
N PHE A 106 4.48 2.64 17.23
CA PHE A 106 3.81 3.87 17.69
C PHE A 106 2.49 3.58 18.38
N CYS A 107 1.73 2.60 17.96
CA CYS A 107 0.52 2.18 18.66
C CYS A 107 0.81 1.76 20.11
N PHE A 108 1.90 1.02 20.32
CA PHE A 108 2.37 0.67 21.66
C PHE A 108 2.85 1.89 22.44
N LEU A 109 3.63 2.79 21.81
CA LEU A 109 4.18 3.99 22.46
C LEU A 109 3.09 4.99 22.92
N VAL A 110 1.98 5.10 22.19
CA VAL A 110 0.83 5.95 22.57
C VAL A 110 0.26 5.56 23.94
N TRP A 111 0.32 4.27 24.29
CA TRP A 111 -0.15 3.77 25.58
C TRP A 111 0.94 3.74 26.66
N ALA A 112 2.20 3.57 26.28
CA ALA A 112 3.33 3.47 27.20
C ALA A 112 3.92 4.81 27.60
N ALA A 113 3.81 5.85 26.77
CA ALA A 113 4.41 7.16 26.98
C ALA A 113 3.36 8.29 27.07
N PRO A 114 3.69 9.46 27.65
CA PRO A 114 2.82 10.62 27.61
C PRO A 114 2.61 11.08 26.16
N MET A 115 1.36 11.41 25.80
CA MET A 115 0.95 11.74 24.44
C MET A 115 1.74 12.91 23.86
N ALA A 116 2.05 13.92 24.70
CA ALA A 116 2.79 15.10 24.30
C ALA A 116 4.22 14.81 23.81
N SER A 117 4.84 13.70 24.23
CA SER A 117 6.19 13.32 23.78
C SER A 117 6.16 12.56 22.45
N VAL A 118 5.05 11.86 22.15
CA VAL A 118 4.89 11.09 20.90
C VAL A 118 4.23 11.94 19.83
N PHE A 119 3.12 12.62 20.19
CA PHE A 119 2.35 13.48 19.29
C PHE A 119 2.07 14.83 19.97
N PRO A 120 2.98 15.81 19.87
CA PRO A 120 2.88 17.08 20.60
C PRO A 120 1.67 17.93 20.21
N PHE A 121 1.03 17.67 19.08
CA PHE A 121 -0.18 18.37 18.64
C PHE A 121 -1.48 17.81 19.24
N PHE A 122 -1.42 16.65 19.91
CA PHE A 122 -2.57 16.09 20.62
C PHE A 122 -2.51 16.43 22.12
N ALA A 123 -3.64 16.80 22.68
CA ALA A 123 -3.79 16.92 24.13
C ALA A 123 -3.67 15.53 24.79
N ASP A 124 -3.13 15.48 26.01
CA ASP A 124 -2.99 14.22 26.75
C ASP A 124 -4.34 13.80 27.38
N VAL A 125 -5.29 13.47 26.51
CA VAL A 125 -6.64 13.03 26.83
C VAL A 125 -6.87 11.63 26.30
N LEU A 126 -7.63 10.82 27.01
CA LEU A 126 -7.96 9.43 26.62
C LEU A 126 -8.54 9.36 25.20
N ALA A 127 -9.41 10.30 24.82
CA ALA A 127 -9.99 10.38 23.48
C ALA A 127 -8.90 10.54 22.39
N ALA A 128 -7.87 11.34 22.62
CA ALA A 128 -6.77 11.52 21.67
C ALA A 128 -5.96 10.23 21.50
N LYS A 129 -5.70 9.48 22.57
CA LYS A 129 -5.03 8.18 22.51
C LYS A 129 -5.81 7.16 21.69
N ILE A 130 -7.13 7.11 21.86
CA ILE A 130 -8.01 6.23 21.08
C ILE A 130 -7.98 6.61 19.60
N ILE A 131 -8.13 7.89 19.27
CA ILE A 131 -8.11 8.37 17.88
C ILE A 131 -6.77 8.05 17.21
N ALA A 132 -5.66 8.35 17.88
CA ALA A 132 -4.32 8.04 17.36
C ALA A 132 -4.14 6.53 17.12
N SER A 133 -4.57 5.69 18.07
CA SER A 133 -4.50 4.24 17.93
C SER A 133 -5.34 3.72 16.75
N VAL A 134 -6.53 4.26 16.53
CA VAL A 134 -7.40 3.89 15.40
C VAL A 134 -6.73 4.27 14.07
N ILE A 135 -6.16 5.45 13.96
CA ILE A 135 -5.45 5.91 12.74
C ILE A 135 -4.24 5.01 12.46
N LEU A 136 -3.43 4.71 13.47
CA LEU A 136 -2.27 3.82 13.33
C LEU A 136 -2.66 2.39 12.98
N ALA A 137 -3.73 1.86 13.59
CA ALA A 137 -4.27 0.54 13.26
C ALA A 137 -4.79 0.49 11.83
N PHE A 138 -5.49 1.53 11.37
CA PHE A 138 -5.93 1.64 9.98
C PHE A 138 -4.74 1.65 9.02
N GLY A 139 -3.67 2.40 9.32
CA GLY A 139 -2.41 2.38 8.57
C GLY A 139 -1.78 0.99 8.52
N ALA A 140 -1.80 0.24 9.63
CA ALA A 140 -1.29 -1.13 9.69
C ALA A 140 -2.12 -2.08 8.81
N VAL A 141 -3.45 -1.97 8.81
CA VAL A 141 -4.34 -2.76 7.94
C VAL A 141 -4.06 -2.49 6.47
N LEU A 142 -3.87 -1.22 6.08
CA LEU A 142 -3.51 -0.87 4.70
C LEU A 142 -2.16 -1.50 4.28
N CYS A 143 -1.16 -1.52 5.17
CA CYS A 143 0.11 -2.18 4.91
C CYS A 143 -0.06 -3.69 4.70
N ILE A 144 -0.87 -4.36 5.53
CA ILE A 144 -1.17 -5.80 5.40
C ILE A 144 -1.88 -6.09 4.07
N LEU A 145 -2.84 -5.25 3.65
CA LEU A 145 -3.52 -5.39 2.37
C LEU A 145 -2.55 -5.29 1.17
N CYS A 146 -1.55 -4.43 1.27
CA CYS A 146 -0.52 -4.29 0.23
C CYS A 146 0.46 -5.47 0.20
N LEU A 147 0.70 -6.11 1.36
CA LEU A 147 1.62 -7.25 1.49
C LEU A 147 0.99 -8.59 1.04
N ARG A 148 -0.34 -8.69 1.08
CA ARG A 148 -1.10 -9.87 0.67
C ARG A 148 -1.24 -9.98 -0.85
#